data_df8e4d8bdd431ac575bf600ace7fc85e
#
_entry.id   df8e4d8bdd431ac575bf600ace7fc85e
#
_cell.length_a   1.000
_cell.length_b   1.000
_cell.length_c   1.000
_cell.angle_alpha   90.00
_cell.angle_beta   90.00
_cell.angle_gamma   90.00
#
_symmetry.space_group_name_H-M   'P 1'
#
loop_
_entity.id
_entity.type
_entity.pdbx_description
1 polymer ?
#
loop_
_entity_poly.entity_id
_entity_poly.type
_entity_poly.pdbx_seq_one_letter_code
_entity_poly.pdbx_strand_id
1 'polypeptide(L)'
;MSATTAEFFRATHEEWGVEFDFNHGLASIDGKDGRVVGVTTDDGRTLPADVVVYGIGVIPNTEIAEAAGLAVSNGIEVDERLVTSDPDISAVGDVVSFPCAQLGGAMTRLESVQNASDQARAVAARLTGDGGDYRTLPWFWSDQGHLKLQIAGVAHGYDHTVELPAEAGQKTVLCIKDGVLVAVETVNGPADHMIARRLLAERPELSPEEAAAEDFDFRAWADSRVAVGAR
;
A
#
# COMPACT_ATOMS: atom_id res chain seq x y z
N MET A 1 3.25 4.67 2.27
CA MET A 1 4.42 4.46 3.16
C MET A 1 4.66 5.73 3.94
N SER A 2 5.13 5.60 5.19
CA SER A 2 5.48 6.73 6.05
C SER A 2 6.74 7.45 5.57
N ALA A 3 6.90 8.72 6.02
CA ALA A 3 8.12 9.49 5.76
C ALA A 3 9.35 8.81 6.38
N THR A 4 9.21 8.21 7.56
CA THR A 4 10.27 7.48 8.26
C THR A 4 10.80 6.31 7.42
N THR A 5 9.91 5.51 6.86
CA THR A 5 10.28 4.37 6.00
C THR A 5 10.83 4.83 4.65
N ALA A 6 10.25 5.90 4.07
CA ALA A 6 10.72 6.47 2.80
C ALA A 6 12.18 6.99 2.93
N GLU A 7 12.50 7.67 4.02
CA GLU A 7 13.84 8.17 4.30
C GLU A 7 14.87 7.02 4.46
N PHE A 8 14.48 5.94 5.12
CA PHE A 8 15.33 4.76 5.22
C PHE A 8 15.68 4.18 3.84
N PHE A 9 14.67 4.05 2.96
CA PHE A 9 14.90 3.56 1.60
C PHE A 9 15.76 4.54 0.79
N ARG A 10 15.47 5.85 0.90
CA ARG A 10 16.26 6.89 0.23
C ARG A 10 17.74 6.77 0.60
N ALA A 11 18.05 6.78 1.90
CA ALA A 11 19.43 6.69 2.39
C ALA A 11 20.14 5.41 1.89
N THR A 12 19.45 4.26 1.92
CA THR A 12 20.04 3.00 1.44
C THR A 12 20.28 3.02 -0.07
N HIS A 13 19.37 3.57 -0.87
CA HIS A 13 19.57 3.69 -2.30
C HIS A 13 20.70 4.66 -2.65
N GLU A 14 20.87 5.75 -1.90
CA GLU A 14 22.00 6.67 -2.04
C GLU A 14 23.34 5.95 -1.75
N GLU A 15 23.40 5.10 -0.72
CA GLU A 15 24.57 4.24 -0.47
C GLU A 15 24.89 3.29 -1.63
N TRP A 16 23.87 2.87 -2.40
CA TRP A 16 24.03 2.07 -3.63
C TRP A 16 24.41 2.91 -4.85
N GLY A 17 24.53 4.22 -4.70
CA GLY A 17 24.91 5.15 -5.77
C GLY A 17 23.74 5.67 -6.60
N VAL A 18 22.50 5.54 -6.11
CA VAL A 18 21.33 6.16 -6.74
C VAL A 18 21.29 7.64 -6.37
N GLU A 19 21.16 8.49 -7.38
CA GLU A 19 20.91 9.92 -7.21
C GLU A 19 19.41 10.19 -7.35
N PHE A 20 18.84 10.95 -6.40
CA PHE A 20 17.43 11.33 -6.41
C PHE A 20 17.28 12.79 -6.83
N ASP A 21 16.31 13.04 -7.70
CA ASP A 21 15.90 14.38 -8.08
C ASP A 21 14.40 14.53 -7.76
N PHE A 22 14.10 15.03 -6.57
CA PHE A 22 12.72 15.19 -6.10
C PHE A 22 12.14 16.53 -6.54
N ASN A 23 10.79 16.55 -6.68
CA ASN A 23 9.99 17.72 -7.03
C ASN A 23 10.24 18.27 -8.46
N HIS A 24 10.86 17.47 -9.31
CA HIS A 24 11.04 17.79 -10.72
C HIS A 24 10.36 16.72 -11.59
N GLY A 25 9.57 17.20 -12.55
CA GLY A 25 8.96 16.34 -13.57
C GLY A 25 9.89 16.11 -14.75
N LEU A 26 9.59 15.08 -15.55
CA LEU A 26 10.24 14.82 -16.81
C LEU A 26 9.51 15.61 -17.92
N ALA A 27 10.22 16.53 -18.58
CA ALA A 27 9.70 17.28 -19.73
C ALA A 27 9.86 16.51 -21.05
N SER A 28 11.01 15.87 -21.26
CA SER A 28 11.27 15.09 -22.47
C SER A 28 12.29 13.98 -22.26
N ILE A 29 12.23 12.97 -23.13
CA ILE A 29 13.28 11.99 -23.32
C ILE A 29 14.01 12.40 -24.61
N ASP A 30 15.30 12.66 -24.50
CA ASP A 30 16.09 13.22 -25.59
C ASP A 30 16.76 12.10 -26.39
N GLY A 31 16.57 12.13 -27.69
CA GLY A 31 17.07 11.11 -28.61
C GLY A 31 17.96 11.68 -29.72
N LYS A 32 18.94 10.89 -30.13
CA LYS A 32 19.78 11.15 -31.30
C LYS A 32 20.01 9.83 -32.07
N ASP A 33 19.79 9.86 -33.35
CA ASP A 33 20.00 8.70 -34.27
C ASP A 33 19.27 7.43 -33.81
N GLY A 34 18.03 7.58 -33.25
CA GLY A 34 17.19 6.48 -32.76
C GLY A 34 17.63 5.90 -31.41
N ARG A 35 18.50 6.58 -30.67
CA ARG A 35 18.94 6.19 -29.31
C ARG A 35 18.67 7.30 -28.31
N VAL A 36 18.35 6.92 -27.08
CA VAL A 36 18.28 7.88 -25.97
C VAL A 36 19.69 8.40 -25.67
N VAL A 37 19.79 9.69 -25.38
CA VAL A 37 21.05 10.35 -24.99
C VAL A 37 20.91 11.10 -23.67
N GLY A 38 19.68 11.28 -23.19
CA GLY A 38 19.42 11.96 -21.95
C GLY A 38 17.94 12.19 -21.70
N VAL A 39 17.64 12.92 -20.65
CA VAL A 39 16.32 13.42 -20.30
C VAL A 39 16.42 14.90 -19.97
N THR A 40 15.37 15.65 -20.26
CA THR A 40 15.22 17.05 -19.83
C THR A 40 14.12 17.14 -18.78
N THR A 41 14.43 17.76 -17.64
CA THR A 41 13.50 18.00 -16.56
C THR A 41 12.66 19.27 -16.81
N ASP A 42 11.57 19.45 -16.08
CA ASP A 42 10.65 20.58 -16.22
C ASP A 42 11.27 21.94 -15.86
N ASP A 43 12.35 21.94 -15.06
CA ASP A 43 13.16 23.12 -14.78
C ASP A 43 14.26 23.40 -15.84
N GLY A 44 14.30 22.59 -16.91
CA GLY A 44 15.20 22.76 -18.06
C GLY A 44 16.61 22.17 -17.91
N ARG A 45 16.89 21.41 -16.84
CA ARG A 45 18.16 20.68 -16.72
C ARG A 45 18.16 19.46 -17.63
N THR A 46 19.30 19.16 -18.23
CA THR A 46 19.51 17.97 -19.03
C THR A 46 20.40 16.99 -18.27
N LEU A 47 19.93 15.75 -18.11
CA LEU A 47 20.65 14.66 -17.47
C LEU A 47 20.99 13.60 -18.54
N PRO A 48 22.27 13.21 -18.71
CA PRO A 48 22.64 12.17 -19.66
C PRO A 48 22.09 10.80 -19.23
N ALA A 49 21.60 10.03 -20.19
CA ALA A 49 21.10 8.67 -19.94
C ALA A 49 21.30 7.77 -21.16
N ASP A 50 21.76 6.56 -20.93
CA ASP A 50 21.86 5.50 -21.94
C ASP A 50 20.56 4.65 -22.01
N VAL A 51 19.82 4.59 -20.90
CA VAL A 51 18.53 3.89 -20.78
C VAL A 51 17.60 4.73 -19.90
N VAL A 52 16.34 4.83 -20.28
CA VAL A 52 15.29 5.45 -19.47
C VAL A 52 14.23 4.40 -19.15
N VAL A 53 13.95 4.22 -17.85
CA VAL A 53 12.86 3.39 -17.35
C VAL A 53 11.87 4.31 -16.66
N TYR A 54 10.59 4.20 -17.00
CA TYR A 54 9.55 4.99 -16.35
C TYR A 54 8.51 4.09 -15.69
N GLY A 55 8.08 4.48 -14.48
CA GLY A 55 7.02 3.85 -13.69
C GLY A 55 6.22 4.96 -13.01
N ILE A 56 5.34 5.60 -13.77
CA ILE A 56 4.63 6.82 -13.36
C ILE A 56 3.18 6.56 -12.96
N GLY A 57 2.85 5.33 -12.59
CA GLY A 57 1.51 4.88 -12.25
C GLY A 57 0.78 4.28 -13.45
N VAL A 58 -0.48 3.92 -13.22
CA VAL A 58 -1.36 3.32 -14.23
C VAL A 58 -2.70 4.03 -14.27
N ILE A 59 -3.33 4.01 -15.43
CA ILE A 59 -4.72 4.42 -15.64
C ILE A 59 -5.53 3.13 -15.75
N PRO A 60 -6.60 2.94 -14.94
CA PRO A 60 -7.43 1.75 -15.04
C PRO A 60 -8.16 1.72 -16.37
N ASN A 61 -8.15 0.57 -17.05
CA ASN A 61 -8.85 0.37 -18.31
C ASN A 61 -10.36 0.15 -18.02
N THR A 62 -11.13 1.22 -18.07
CA THR A 62 -12.56 1.22 -17.71
C THR A 62 -13.50 1.29 -18.91
N GLU A 63 -12.98 1.39 -20.12
CA GLU A 63 -13.72 1.71 -21.34
C GLU A 63 -14.85 0.71 -21.64
N ILE A 64 -14.61 -0.59 -21.37
CA ILE A 64 -15.64 -1.61 -21.59
C ILE A 64 -16.77 -1.50 -20.57
N ALA A 65 -16.46 -1.10 -19.32
CA ALA A 65 -17.44 -0.88 -18.27
C ALA A 65 -18.28 0.38 -18.55
N GLU A 66 -17.63 1.47 -18.99
CA GLU A 66 -18.28 2.70 -19.40
C GLU A 66 -19.23 2.46 -20.59
N ALA A 67 -18.79 1.73 -21.61
CA ALA A 67 -19.59 1.35 -22.76
C ALA A 67 -20.79 0.47 -22.39
N ALA A 68 -20.70 -0.29 -21.31
CA ALA A 68 -21.78 -1.08 -20.74
C ALA A 68 -22.71 -0.26 -19.81
N GLY A 69 -22.42 1.02 -19.57
CA GLY A 69 -23.21 1.89 -18.70
C GLY A 69 -22.99 1.67 -17.20
N LEU A 70 -21.89 1.01 -16.82
CA LEU A 70 -21.54 0.80 -15.40
C LEU A 70 -21.00 2.10 -14.78
N ALA A 71 -21.17 2.24 -13.46
CA ALA A 71 -20.59 3.36 -12.72
C ALA A 71 -19.05 3.24 -12.67
N VAL A 72 -18.38 4.33 -13.04
CA VAL A 72 -16.93 4.45 -13.10
C VAL A 72 -16.50 5.80 -12.54
N SER A 73 -15.42 5.78 -11.73
CA SER A 73 -14.73 6.99 -11.29
C SER A 73 -13.20 6.78 -11.38
N ASN A 74 -12.52 6.59 -10.27
CA ASN A 74 -11.12 6.12 -10.27
C ASN A 74 -11.09 4.57 -10.33
N GLY A 75 -11.63 3.98 -11.39
CA GLY A 75 -11.85 2.56 -11.58
C GLY A 75 -13.35 2.22 -11.65
N ILE A 76 -13.68 0.96 -11.89
CA ILE A 76 -15.06 0.43 -11.89
C ILE A 76 -15.57 0.43 -10.45
N GLU A 77 -16.68 1.13 -10.19
CA GLU A 77 -17.25 1.18 -8.84
C GLU A 77 -17.98 -0.10 -8.50
N VAL A 78 -17.72 -0.63 -7.31
CA VAL A 78 -18.41 -1.80 -6.77
C VAL A 78 -18.85 -1.56 -5.33
N ASP A 79 -19.81 -2.35 -4.87
CA ASP A 79 -20.22 -2.41 -3.46
C ASP A 79 -19.28 -3.27 -2.59
N GLU A 80 -19.62 -3.45 -1.31
CA GLU A 80 -18.86 -4.28 -0.36
C GLU A 80 -18.79 -5.76 -0.76
N ARG A 81 -19.64 -6.20 -1.68
CA ARG A 81 -19.68 -7.57 -2.21
C ARG A 81 -19.00 -7.70 -3.57
N LEU A 82 -18.34 -6.63 -4.03
CA LEU A 82 -17.66 -6.54 -5.32
C LEU A 82 -18.63 -6.69 -6.51
N VAL A 83 -19.86 -6.20 -6.36
CA VAL A 83 -20.87 -6.12 -7.41
C VAL A 83 -20.89 -4.70 -7.95
N THR A 84 -20.95 -4.55 -9.27
CA THR A 84 -21.03 -3.25 -9.95
C THR A 84 -22.43 -2.63 -9.83
N SER A 85 -22.68 -1.52 -10.52
CA SER A 85 -24.04 -0.94 -10.65
C SER A 85 -25.03 -1.86 -11.38
N ASP A 86 -24.54 -2.90 -12.07
CA ASP A 86 -25.35 -4.00 -12.61
C ASP A 86 -25.21 -5.21 -11.68
N PRO A 87 -26.32 -5.76 -11.11
CA PRO A 87 -26.28 -6.85 -10.13
C PRO A 87 -25.74 -8.18 -10.68
N ASP A 88 -25.69 -8.34 -11.99
CA ASP A 88 -25.19 -9.55 -12.64
C ASP A 88 -23.71 -9.45 -13.00
N ILE A 89 -23.08 -8.28 -12.78
CA ILE A 89 -21.70 -8.02 -13.11
C ILE A 89 -20.86 -7.76 -11.84
N SER A 90 -19.74 -8.43 -11.72
CA SER A 90 -18.72 -8.19 -10.68
C SER A 90 -17.43 -7.71 -11.31
N ALA A 91 -16.68 -6.90 -10.57
CA ALA A 91 -15.35 -6.48 -10.95
C ALA A 91 -14.36 -6.69 -9.79
N VAL A 92 -13.11 -7.04 -10.10
CA VAL A 92 -12.05 -7.34 -9.12
C VAL A 92 -10.69 -6.87 -9.61
N GLY A 93 -9.77 -6.70 -8.69
CA GLY A 93 -8.36 -6.36 -8.97
C GLY A 93 -8.11 -4.86 -9.12
N ASP A 94 -7.01 -4.53 -9.80
CA ASP A 94 -6.46 -3.17 -9.85
C ASP A 94 -7.37 -2.15 -10.55
N VAL A 95 -8.34 -2.63 -11.34
CA VAL A 95 -9.31 -1.80 -12.05
C VAL A 95 -10.48 -1.34 -11.18
N VAL A 96 -10.60 -1.86 -9.96
CA VAL A 96 -11.79 -1.70 -9.12
C VAL A 96 -11.63 -0.62 -8.06
N SER A 97 -12.63 0.26 -7.96
CA SER A 97 -12.85 1.15 -6.82
C SER A 97 -13.91 0.54 -5.91
N PHE A 98 -13.57 0.30 -4.66
CA PHE A 98 -14.40 -0.41 -3.69
C PHE A 98 -14.42 0.29 -2.32
N PRO A 99 -15.47 0.12 -1.49
CA PRO A 99 -15.51 0.68 -0.14
C PRO A 99 -14.53 -0.05 0.79
N CYS A 100 -13.40 0.61 1.13
CA CYS A 100 -12.35 0.03 1.97
C CYS A 100 -12.70 0.14 3.45
N ALA A 101 -12.91 -1.00 4.11
CA ALA A 101 -13.27 -1.05 5.53
C ALA A 101 -12.24 -0.36 6.44
N GLN A 102 -10.94 -0.48 6.15
CA GLN A 102 -9.86 0.17 6.90
C GLN A 102 -9.86 1.69 6.78
N LEU A 103 -10.50 2.22 5.73
CA LEU A 103 -10.67 3.66 5.49
C LEU A 103 -12.10 4.14 5.79
N GLY A 104 -12.83 3.42 6.65
CA GLY A 104 -14.19 3.80 7.04
C GLY A 104 -15.21 3.72 5.89
N GLY A 105 -14.97 2.87 4.91
CA GLY A 105 -15.84 2.71 3.74
C GLY A 105 -15.56 3.69 2.60
N ALA A 106 -14.48 4.46 2.66
CA ALA A 106 -14.11 5.35 1.56
C ALA A 106 -13.80 4.53 0.29
N MET A 107 -14.33 5.00 -0.85
CA MET A 107 -14.06 4.41 -2.16
C MET A 107 -12.56 4.49 -2.45
N THR A 108 -11.94 3.35 -2.70
CA THR A 108 -10.49 3.21 -2.80
C THR A 108 -10.14 2.22 -3.90
N ARG A 109 -9.10 2.51 -4.69
CA ARG A 109 -8.49 1.59 -5.64
C ARG A 109 -7.12 1.17 -5.11
N LEU A 110 -6.90 -0.13 -4.98
CA LEU A 110 -5.65 -0.70 -4.47
C LEU A 110 -5.01 -1.58 -5.55
N GLU A 111 -3.82 -1.19 -5.96
CA GLU A 111 -3.02 -1.89 -6.95
C GLU A 111 -2.06 -2.85 -6.24
N SER A 112 -2.50 -4.10 -6.03
CA SER A 112 -1.65 -5.13 -5.44
C SER A 112 -2.10 -6.54 -5.80
N VAL A 113 -1.13 -7.43 -5.97
CA VAL A 113 -1.37 -8.87 -6.21
C VAL A 113 -2.25 -9.48 -5.12
N GLN A 114 -2.04 -9.08 -3.86
CA GLN A 114 -2.85 -9.55 -2.74
C GLN A 114 -4.31 -9.13 -2.89
N ASN A 115 -4.56 -7.83 -3.12
CA ASN A 115 -5.92 -7.30 -3.25
C ASN A 115 -6.67 -8.00 -4.40
N ALA A 116 -6.03 -8.12 -5.58
CA ALA A 116 -6.62 -8.80 -6.73
C ALA A 116 -6.98 -10.26 -6.44
N SER A 117 -6.08 -10.99 -5.78
CA SER A 117 -6.28 -12.39 -5.43
C SER A 117 -7.38 -12.58 -4.39
N ASP A 118 -7.43 -11.73 -3.37
CA ASP A 118 -8.42 -11.85 -2.29
C ASP A 118 -9.81 -11.42 -2.76
N GLN A 119 -9.90 -10.39 -3.59
CA GLN A 119 -11.16 -9.99 -4.23
C GLN A 119 -11.70 -11.12 -5.14
N ALA A 120 -10.84 -11.76 -5.94
CA ALA A 120 -11.24 -12.89 -6.78
C ALA A 120 -11.77 -14.05 -5.95
N ARG A 121 -11.13 -14.38 -4.81
CA ARG A 121 -11.61 -15.40 -3.88
C ARG A 121 -12.95 -15.03 -3.25
N ALA A 122 -13.12 -13.76 -2.86
CA ALA A 122 -14.38 -13.27 -2.28
C ALA A 122 -15.55 -13.40 -3.26
N VAL A 123 -15.34 -13.00 -4.53
CA VAL A 123 -16.36 -13.17 -5.58
C VAL A 123 -16.64 -14.65 -5.84
N ALA A 124 -15.62 -15.51 -5.92
CA ALA A 124 -15.81 -16.93 -6.11
C ALA A 124 -16.63 -17.57 -4.96
N ALA A 125 -16.31 -17.23 -3.71
CA ALA A 125 -17.08 -17.68 -2.53
C ALA A 125 -18.54 -17.20 -2.60
N ARG A 126 -18.78 -15.94 -2.96
CA ARG A 126 -20.12 -15.38 -3.12
C ARG A 126 -20.94 -16.13 -4.19
N LEU A 127 -20.32 -16.45 -5.32
CA LEU A 127 -21.00 -17.19 -6.41
C LEU A 127 -21.32 -18.64 -6.05
N THR A 128 -20.60 -19.21 -5.07
CA THR A 128 -20.85 -20.56 -4.56
C THR A 128 -21.72 -20.62 -3.30
N GLY A 129 -22.22 -19.46 -2.83
CA GLY A 129 -23.15 -19.38 -1.70
C GLY A 129 -22.51 -19.10 -0.34
N ASP A 130 -21.18 -19.00 -0.25
CA ASP A 130 -20.43 -18.80 1.00
C ASP A 130 -19.89 -17.38 1.19
N GLY A 131 -20.31 -16.41 0.34
CA GLY A 131 -19.73 -15.06 0.31
C GLY A 131 -20.45 -14.06 1.21
N GLY A 132 -19.64 -13.23 1.88
CA GLY A 132 -20.06 -12.02 2.61
C GLY A 132 -19.44 -10.76 2.00
N ASP A 133 -19.43 -9.67 2.79
CA ASP A 133 -18.76 -8.44 2.44
C ASP A 133 -17.23 -8.63 2.37
N TYR A 134 -16.60 -7.99 1.42
CA TYR A 134 -15.14 -7.95 1.30
C TYR A 134 -14.56 -6.98 2.34
N ARG A 135 -13.93 -7.52 3.37
CA ARG A 135 -13.34 -6.77 4.50
C ARG A 135 -11.88 -7.14 4.75
N THR A 136 -11.24 -7.78 3.77
CA THR A 136 -9.84 -8.24 3.92
C THR A 136 -8.92 -7.06 4.19
N LEU A 137 -8.03 -7.22 5.17
CA LEU A 137 -7.01 -6.24 5.48
C LEU A 137 -6.06 -6.09 4.29
N PRO A 138 -5.90 -4.91 3.71
CA PRO A 138 -4.91 -4.66 2.68
C PRO A 138 -3.50 -4.89 3.22
N TRP A 139 -2.65 -5.51 2.42
CA TRP A 139 -1.23 -5.55 2.67
C TRP A 139 -0.48 -5.59 1.34
N PHE A 140 0.77 -5.21 1.37
CA PHE A 140 1.55 -5.02 0.16
C PHE A 140 3.03 -5.25 0.47
N TRP A 141 3.83 -5.57 -0.54
CA TRP A 141 5.28 -5.75 -0.40
C TRP A 141 6.04 -5.16 -1.58
N SER A 142 7.34 -4.88 -1.34
CA SER A 142 8.30 -4.51 -2.37
C SER A 142 9.67 -5.06 -2.01
N ASP A 143 10.29 -5.76 -2.94
CA ASP A 143 11.66 -6.24 -2.80
C ASP A 143 12.60 -5.29 -3.55
N GLN A 144 13.55 -4.68 -2.84
CA GLN A 144 14.51 -3.72 -3.37
C GLN A 144 15.93 -4.13 -2.94
N GLY A 145 16.66 -4.81 -3.83
CA GLY A 145 17.92 -5.43 -3.46
C GLY A 145 17.74 -6.49 -2.37
N HIS A 146 18.40 -6.28 -1.22
CA HIS A 146 18.26 -7.14 -0.04
C HIS A 146 17.18 -6.65 0.95
N LEU A 147 16.53 -5.54 0.66
CA LEU A 147 15.46 -4.98 1.50
C LEU A 147 14.10 -5.54 1.10
N LYS A 148 13.38 -6.09 2.05
CA LYS A 148 12.01 -6.60 1.88
C LYS A 148 11.06 -5.73 2.67
N LEU A 149 10.46 -4.76 1.98
CA LEU A 149 9.38 -3.95 2.55
C LEU A 149 8.10 -4.78 2.60
N GLN A 150 7.42 -4.75 3.73
CA GLN A 150 6.07 -5.29 3.87
C GLN A 150 5.24 -4.28 4.67
N ILE A 151 4.06 -3.94 4.14
CA ILE A 151 3.12 -3.02 4.79
C ILE A 151 1.82 -3.77 5.05
N ALA A 152 1.36 -3.79 6.28
CA ALA A 152 0.04 -4.24 6.66
C ALA A 152 -0.84 -3.04 7.01
N GLY A 153 -2.08 -3.02 6.54
CA GLY A 153 -2.99 -1.89 6.69
C GLY A 153 -2.76 -0.79 5.63
N VAL A 154 -3.35 0.37 5.87
CA VAL A 154 -3.28 1.52 4.95
C VAL A 154 -2.76 2.73 5.72
N ALA A 155 -1.51 3.11 5.45
CA ALA A 155 -0.87 4.30 6.03
C ALA A 155 -1.34 5.58 5.32
N HIS A 156 -2.66 5.86 5.36
CA HIS A 156 -3.23 7.08 4.79
C HIS A 156 -3.75 8.00 5.88
N GLY A 157 -3.21 9.23 5.91
CA GLY A 157 -3.64 10.25 6.86
C GLY A 157 -3.30 9.91 8.30
N TYR A 158 -2.24 9.10 8.55
CA TYR A 158 -1.66 8.97 9.88
C TYR A 158 -1.18 10.33 10.40
N ASP A 159 -1.24 10.51 11.69
CA ASP A 159 -0.77 11.73 12.37
C ASP A 159 0.53 11.49 13.14
N HIS A 160 0.80 10.25 13.54
CA HIS A 160 2.02 9.87 14.23
C HIS A 160 2.65 8.61 13.65
N THR A 161 3.99 8.55 13.75
CA THR A 161 4.76 7.33 13.50
C THR A 161 5.65 7.05 14.70
N VAL A 162 5.76 5.78 15.07
CA VAL A 162 6.70 5.30 16.08
C VAL A 162 7.59 4.24 15.45
N GLU A 163 8.90 4.46 15.44
CA GLU A 163 9.88 3.49 15.03
C GLU A 163 10.26 2.61 16.22
N LEU A 164 10.13 1.30 16.06
CA LEU A 164 10.49 0.36 17.10
C LEU A 164 12.01 0.05 17.06
N PRO A 165 12.62 -0.29 18.21
CA PRO A 165 13.98 -0.82 18.23
C PRO A 165 14.10 -2.05 17.33
N ALA A 166 15.14 -2.10 16.49
CA ALA A 166 15.36 -3.17 15.55
C ALA A 166 16.85 -3.44 15.36
N GLU A 167 17.17 -4.62 14.84
CA GLU A 167 18.53 -4.97 14.45
C GLU A 167 18.97 -4.20 13.20
N ALA A 168 20.29 -4.16 12.96
CA ALA A 168 20.81 -3.50 11.75
C ALA A 168 20.21 -4.10 10.48
N GLY A 169 19.75 -3.24 9.58
CA GLY A 169 19.08 -3.63 8.32
C GLY A 169 17.63 -4.08 8.47
N GLN A 170 17.07 -3.99 9.67
CA GLN A 170 15.64 -4.17 9.94
C GLN A 170 15.00 -2.83 10.33
N LYS A 171 13.70 -2.73 10.11
CA LYS A 171 12.90 -1.58 10.54
C LYS A 171 11.46 -2.03 10.77
N THR A 172 10.85 -1.52 11.83
CA THR A 172 9.40 -1.63 12.07
C THR A 172 8.89 -0.25 12.47
N VAL A 173 7.91 0.25 11.71
CA VAL A 173 7.29 1.56 11.93
C VAL A 173 5.80 1.36 12.13
N LEU A 174 5.30 1.82 13.25
CA LEU A 174 3.88 1.88 13.58
C LEU A 174 3.30 3.21 13.04
N CYS A 175 2.23 3.15 12.26
CA CYS A 175 1.50 4.33 11.79
C CYS A 175 0.19 4.44 12.56
N ILE A 176 0.03 5.52 13.31
CA ILE A 176 -1.10 5.77 14.20
C ILE A 176 -1.91 6.94 13.66
N LYS A 177 -3.23 6.85 13.76
CA LYS A 177 -4.17 7.90 13.40
C LYS A 177 -5.24 8.01 14.48
N ASP A 178 -5.39 9.19 15.06
CA ASP A 178 -6.40 9.46 16.09
C ASP A 178 -6.38 8.40 17.22
N GLY A 179 -5.18 7.97 17.65
CA GLY A 179 -4.99 6.97 18.69
C GLY A 179 -5.31 5.52 18.27
N VAL A 180 -5.42 5.23 16.97
CA VAL A 180 -5.65 3.90 16.42
C VAL A 180 -4.45 3.49 15.55
N LEU A 181 -3.95 2.28 15.73
CA LEU A 181 -2.94 1.70 14.84
C LEU A 181 -3.59 1.37 13.49
N VAL A 182 -3.20 2.09 12.42
CA VAL A 182 -3.80 1.97 11.07
C VAL A 182 -2.93 1.23 10.08
N ALA A 183 -1.60 1.23 10.29
CA ALA A 183 -0.68 0.43 9.49
C ALA A 183 0.60 0.11 10.27
N VAL A 184 1.26 -0.97 9.86
CA VAL A 184 2.60 -1.33 10.29
C VAL A 184 3.46 -1.58 9.05
N GLU A 185 4.57 -0.88 8.97
CA GLU A 185 5.56 -1.00 7.91
C GLU A 185 6.78 -1.71 8.45
N THR A 186 7.21 -2.77 7.78
CA THR A 186 8.40 -3.53 8.17
C THR A 186 9.38 -3.64 7.02
N VAL A 187 10.66 -3.54 7.33
CA VAL A 187 11.75 -3.90 6.41
C VAL A 187 12.51 -5.06 7.04
N ASN A 188 12.62 -6.17 6.31
CA ASN A 188 13.27 -7.40 6.76
C ASN A 188 12.72 -7.94 8.11
N GLY A 189 11.46 -7.58 8.46
CA GLY A 189 10.80 -7.93 9.72
C GLY A 189 9.55 -8.82 9.53
N PRO A 190 9.64 -10.03 8.92
CA PRO A 190 8.48 -10.84 8.57
C PRO A 190 7.63 -11.27 9.76
N ALA A 191 8.24 -11.43 10.95
CA ALA A 191 7.49 -11.79 12.15
C ALA A 191 6.56 -10.68 12.61
N ASP A 192 7.04 -9.43 12.63
CA ASP A 192 6.23 -8.26 13.01
C ASP A 192 5.13 -8.00 11.97
N HIS A 193 5.43 -8.20 10.67
CA HIS A 193 4.42 -8.13 9.62
C HIS A 193 3.30 -9.14 9.83
N MET A 194 3.62 -10.39 10.16
CA MET A 194 2.60 -11.43 10.40
C MET A 194 1.72 -11.12 11.62
N ILE A 195 2.31 -10.55 12.66
CA ILE A 195 1.57 -10.06 13.84
C ILE A 195 0.65 -8.91 13.45
N ALA A 196 1.19 -7.91 12.75
CA ALA A 196 0.45 -6.75 12.30
C ALA A 196 -0.78 -7.11 11.45
N ARG A 197 -0.65 -8.07 10.54
CA ARG A 197 -1.77 -8.54 9.69
C ARG A 197 -2.94 -9.11 10.49
N ARG A 198 -2.67 -9.77 11.61
CA ARG A 198 -3.74 -10.30 12.48
C ARG A 198 -4.38 -9.19 13.32
N LEU A 199 -3.55 -8.32 13.86
CA LEU A 199 -3.95 -7.29 14.79
C LEU A 199 -4.78 -6.16 14.13
N LEU A 200 -4.33 -5.69 12.97
CA LEU A 200 -4.94 -4.55 12.28
C LEU A 200 -6.36 -4.79 11.76
N ALA A 201 -6.79 -6.05 11.64
CA ALA A 201 -8.17 -6.38 11.32
C ALA A 201 -9.15 -5.84 12.39
N GLU A 202 -8.72 -5.77 13.64
CA GLU A 202 -9.51 -5.33 14.79
C GLU A 202 -9.39 -3.82 15.05
N ARG A 203 -8.57 -3.08 14.29
CA ARG A 203 -8.32 -1.64 14.47
C ARG A 203 -7.98 -1.27 15.92
N PRO A 204 -6.89 -1.80 16.48
CA PRO A 204 -6.59 -1.65 17.90
C PRO A 204 -6.25 -0.22 18.26
N GLU A 205 -6.75 0.23 19.40
CA GLU A 205 -6.33 1.49 20.00
C GLU A 205 -4.88 1.38 20.48
N LEU A 206 -4.07 2.37 20.12
CA LEU A 206 -2.68 2.50 20.54
C LEU A 206 -2.31 3.99 20.52
N SER A 207 -2.01 4.55 21.68
CA SER A 207 -1.56 5.93 21.71
C SER A 207 -0.07 6.03 21.29
N PRO A 208 0.35 7.17 20.70
CA PRO A 208 1.77 7.40 20.38
C PRO A 208 2.68 7.30 21.63
N GLU A 209 2.19 7.75 22.79
CA GLU A 209 2.94 7.72 24.06
C GLU A 209 3.13 6.28 24.54
N GLU A 210 2.09 5.43 24.45
CA GLU A 210 2.18 4.00 24.78
C GLU A 210 3.19 3.30 23.84
N ALA A 211 3.08 3.56 22.54
CA ALA A 211 3.95 2.95 21.53
C ALA A 211 5.42 3.40 21.64
N ALA A 212 5.68 4.61 22.15
CA ALA A 212 7.01 5.18 22.33
C ALA A 212 7.60 4.92 23.73
N ALA A 213 6.91 4.21 24.61
CA ALA A 213 7.44 3.86 25.92
C ALA A 213 8.68 2.97 25.80
N GLU A 214 9.67 3.17 26.67
CA GLU A 214 10.95 2.48 26.61
C GLU A 214 10.82 0.94 26.78
N ASP A 215 9.78 0.51 27.50
CA ASP A 215 9.46 -0.89 27.79
C ASP A 215 8.38 -1.45 26.83
N PHE A 216 7.98 -0.71 25.78
CA PHE A 216 6.97 -1.18 24.83
C PHE A 216 7.50 -2.34 23.99
N ASP A 217 6.86 -3.49 24.16
CA ASP A 217 7.07 -4.68 23.33
C ASP A 217 5.85 -4.89 22.42
N PHE A 218 6.03 -4.62 21.13
CA PHE A 218 4.97 -4.73 20.13
C PHE A 218 4.36 -6.14 20.06
N ARG A 219 5.18 -7.19 20.22
CA ARG A 219 4.70 -8.59 20.16
C ARG A 219 3.90 -8.95 21.38
N ALA A 220 4.40 -8.65 22.55
CA ALA A 220 3.69 -8.88 23.82
C ALA A 220 2.39 -8.07 23.89
N TRP A 221 2.43 -6.81 23.43
CA TRP A 221 1.25 -5.94 23.32
C TRP A 221 0.21 -6.52 22.37
N ALA A 222 0.59 -6.97 21.18
CA ALA A 222 -0.29 -7.57 20.19
C ALA A 222 -0.95 -8.86 20.70
N ASP A 223 -0.18 -9.75 21.33
CA ASP A 223 -0.68 -11.01 21.89
C ASP A 223 -1.74 -10.75 22.97
N SER A 224 -1.58 -9.68 23.78
CA SER A 224 -2.56 -9.30 24.80
C SER A 224 -3.91 -8.88 24.18
N ARG A 225 -3.89 -8.28 22.99
CA ARG A 225 -5.11 -7.79 22.29
C ARG A 225 -5.83 -8.93 21.58
N VAL A 226 -5.11 -9.83 20.94
CA VAL A 226 -5.70 -11.01 20.26
C VAL A 226 -6.38 -11.95 21.27
N ALA A 227 -5.82 -12.10 22.47
CA ALA A 227 -6.40 -12.94 23.52
C ALA A 227 -7.74 -12.40 24.05
N VAL A 228 -8.01 -11.10 23.95
CA VAL A 228 -9.27 -10.48 24.38
C VAL A 228 -10.38 -10.65 23.36
N GLY A 229 -10.06 -10.66 22.07
CA GLY A 229 -11.03 -10.82 20.95
C GLY A 229 -11.52 -12.27 20.75
N ALA A 230 -10.88 -13.24 21.38
CA ALA A 230 -11.22 -14.67 21.30
C ALA A 230 -12.22 -15.15 22.38
N ARG A 231 -12.82 -14.26 23.16
CA ARG A 231 -13.87 -14.51 24.17
C ARG A 231 -15.16 -13.85 23.71
#